data_b0dbc2dc4dac2424eb8fc8f362fc4281
#
_entry.id   b0dbc2dc4dac2424eb8fc8f362fc4281
#
_cell.length_a   1.000
_cell.length_b   1.000
_cell.length_c   1.000
_cell.angle_alpha   90.00
_cell.angle_beta   90.00
_cell.angle_gamma   90.00
#
_symmetry.space_group_name_H-M   'P 1'
#
loop_
_entity.id
_entity.type
_entity.pdbx_description
1 polymer ?
#
loop_
_entity_poly.entity_id
_entity_poly.type
_entity_poly.pdbx_seq_one_letter_code
_entity_poly.pdbx_strand_id
1 'polypeptide(L)'
;SQVDPAGSVSIVEVKSRSVKTLPIDPAIVGYDTLRQFPALGNGTTRPNMTPYGPEPEYIAVDKEGRYAYVGLQEANGIAVLNLKTDSFEKIYSLGLKDFSLTGNEIDPHDQENGSGVPGRIELRPAAVKGLYQPDTIAAYSHRDRTYLVMANEGDSREDSADERRGSAGSGAAELVPE
;
A
#
# COMPACT_ATOMS: atom_id res chain seq x y z
N SER A 1 -10.18 -22.83 -6.00
CA SER A 1 -9.57 -21.88 -5.06
C SER A 1 -8.60 -21.00 -5.84
N GLN A 2 -8.86 -19.73 -5.90
CA GLN A 2 -7.90 -18.75 -6.40
C GLN A 2 -6.77 -18.69 -5.36
N VAL A 3 -5.59 -19.09 -5.75
CA VAL A 3 -4.38 -18.93 -4.93
C VAL A 3 -3.70 -17.69 -5.48
N ASP A 4 -3.56 -16.68 -4.66
CA ASP A 4 -2.79 -15.50 -4.99
C ASP A 4 -1.31 -15.87 -5.03
N PRO A 5 -0.58 -15.61 -6.14
CA PRO A 5 0.83 -15.94 -6.23
C PRO A 5 1.64 -15.04 -5.28
N ALA A 6 2.73 -15.59 -4.74
CA ALA A 6 3.67 -14.80 -3.97
C ALA A 6 4.25 -13.68 -4.84
N GLY A 7 4.25 -12.46 -4.35
CA GLY A 7 4.86 -11.31 -5.03
C GLY A 7 6.36 -11.53 -5.26
N SER A 8 6.86 -11.11 -6.41
CA SER A 8 8.28 -11.25 -6.74
C SER A 8 8.77 -10.13 -7.66
N VAL A 9 10.07 -9.89 -7.64
CA VAL A 9 10.77 -8.99 -8.57
C VAL A 9 11.75 -9.79 -9.40
N SER A 10 11.80 -9.53 -10.71
CA SER A 10 12.77 -10.16 -11.61
C SER A 10 13.84 -9.18 -12.03
N ILE A 11 15.10 -9.57 -11.89
CA ILE A 11 16.26 -8.87 -12.44
C ILE A 11 16.65 -9.57 -13.75
N VAL A 12 16.69 -8.79 -14.84
CA VAL A 12 17.01 -9.29 -16.16
C VAL A 12 18.35 -8.69 -16.62
N GLU A 13 19.36 -9.52 -16.82
CA GLU A 13 20.60 -9.08 -17.47
C GLU A 13 20.37 -9.10 -18.99
N VAL A 14 20.28 -7.92 -19.58
CA VAL A 14 19.81 -7.72 -20.96
C VAL A 14 20.73 -8.38 -21.98
N LYS A 15 22.05 -8.38 -21.74
CA LYS A 15 23.05 -8.89 -22.68
C LYS A 15 23.07 -10.40 -22.75
N SER A 16 23.06 -11.08 -21.60
CA SER A 16 23.03 -12.54 -21.50
C SER A 16 21.62 -13.11 -21.56
N ARG A 17 20.60 -12.27 -21.36
CA ARG A 17 19.18 -12.66 -21.20
C ARG A 17 18.94 -13.57 -20.00
N SER A 18 19.84 -13.54 -19.01
CA SER A 18 19.59 -14.27 -17.77
C SER A 18 18.55 -13.54 -16.92
N VAL A 19 17.73 -14.32 -16.23
CA VAL A 19 16.66 -13.83 -15.35
C VAL A 19 16.87 -14.42 -13.97
N LYS A 20 16.84 -13.55 -12.96
CA LYS A 20 16.84 -13.95 -11.55
C LYS A 20 15.56 -13.40 -10.90
N THR A 21 14.70 -14.29 -10.43
CA THR A 21 13.47 -13.92 -9.74
C THR A 21 13.68 -14.00 -8.23
N LEU A 22 13.30 -12.93 -7.54
CA LEU A 22 13.46 -12.73 -6.10
C LEU A 22 12.06 -12.63 -5.47
N PRO A 23 11.63 -13.62 -4.69
CA PRO A 23 10.34 -13.55 -3.99
C PRO A 23 10.39 -12.52 -2.86
N ILE A 24 9.26 -11.90 -2.58
CA ILE A 24 9.07 -11.09 -1.38
C ILE A 24 8.68 -12.05 -0.24
N ASP A 25 9.70 -12.50 0.48
CA ASP A 25 9.57 -13.52 1.51
C ASP A 25 9.12 -12.91 2.84
N PRO A 26 8.19 -13.56 3.58
CA PRO A 26 7.80 -13.14 4.93
C PRO A 26 8.94 -13.02 5.95
N ALA A 27 10.09 -13.63 5.70
CA ALA A 27 11.28 -13.49 6.53
C ALA A 27 12.02 -12.15 6.35
N ILE A 28 11.67 -11.34 5.35
CA ILE A 28 12.28 -10.03 5.16
C ILE A 28 11.91 -9.13 6.32
N VAL A 29 12.91 -8.47 6.91
CA VAL A 29 12.72 -7.54 8.04
C VAL A 29 11.69 -6.47 7.70
N GLY A 30 10.66 -6.33 8.52
CA GLY A 30 9.58 -5.36 8.34
C GLY A 30 8.40 -5.88 7.52
N TYR A 31 8.43 -7.12 7.02
CA TYR A 31 7.28 -7.72 6.33
C TYR A 31 6.03 -7.76 7.21
N ASP A 32 6.20 -8.03 8.49
CA ASP A 32 5.16 -8.08 9.53
C ASP A 32 4.52 -6.71 9.82
N THR A 33 5.14 -5.63 9.36
CA THR A 33 4.61 -4.25 9.50
C THR A 33 3.74 -3.81 8.33
N LEU A 34 3.67 -4.61 7.26
CA LEU A 34 2.81 -4.34 6.12
C LEU A 34 1.34 -4.45 6.53
N ARG A 35 0.49 -3.76 5.77
CA ARG A 35 -0.94 -3.97 5.86
C ARG A 35 -1.26 -5.44 5.64
N GLN A 36 -1.77 -6.07 6.68
CA GLN A 36 -2.34 -7.40 6.56
C GLN A 36 -3.76 -7.30 6.00
N PHE A 37 -4.18 -8.30 5.23
CA PHE A 37 -5.57 -8.32 4.74
C PHE A 37 -6.52 -8.30 5.91
N PRO A 38 -7.52 -7.41 5.92
CA PRO A 38 -8.47 -7.38 7.01
C PRO A 38 -9.20 -8.73 7.08
N ALA A 39 -9.32 -9.24 8.28
CA ALA A 39 -10.33 -10.23 8.56
C ALA A 39 -11.67 -9.70 8.02
N LEU A 40 -12.48 -10.56 7.41
CA LEU A 40 -13.85 -10.20 7.07
C LEU A 40 -14.49 -9.56 8.30
N GLY A 41 -15.30 -8.51 8.13
CA GLY A 41 -15.85 -7.68 9.22
C GLY A 41 -16.61 -8.40 10.35
N ASN A 42 -16.70 -9.71 10.30
CA ASN A 42 -17.20 -10.61 11.35
C ASN A 42 -16.06 -11.33 12.11
N GLY A 43 -14.80 -10.94 11.93
CA GLY A 43 -13.65 -11.61 12.54
C GLY A 43 -13.27 -12.94 11.91
N THR A 44 -13.94 -13.36 10.85
CA THR A 44 -13.58 -14.56 10.09
C THR A 44 -12.53 -14.20 9.04
N THR A 45 -11.35 -14.79 9.14
CA THR A 45 -10.44 -14.90 7.99
C THR A 45 -11.14 -15.72 6.90
N ARG A 46 -11.01 -15.34 5.64
CA ARG A 46 -11.56 -16.16 4.56
C ARG A 46 -11.02 -17.59 4.68
N PRO A 47 -11.87 -18.60 4.93
CA PRO A 47 -11.38 -19.95 5.00
C PRO A 47 -10.82 -20.34 3.63
N ASN A 48 -9.61 -20.86 3.61
CA ASN A 48 -8.89 -21.34 2.42
C ASN A 48 -8.27 -20.28 1.48
N MET A 49 -8.10 -19.03 1.92
CA MET A 49 -7.24 -18.11 1.21
C MET A 49 -5.91 -17.98 1.96
N THR A 50 -4.84 -18.28 1.26
CA THR A 50 -3.51 -17.83 1.67
C THR A 50 -3.56 -16.32 1.86
N PRO A 51 -2.94 -15.76 2.89
CA PRO A 51 -2.80 -14.31 2.97
C PRO A 51 -2.27 -13.85 1.62
N TYR A 52 -2.95 -12.88 1.00
CA TYR A 52 -2.46 -12.29 -0.23
C TYR A 52 -1.06 -11.76 0.03
N GLY A 53 -0.11 -12.20 -0.77
CA GLY A 53 1.24 -11.67 -0.72
C GLY A 53 1.24 -10.19 -1.10
N PRO A 54 2.26 -9.42 -0.69
CA PRO A 54 2.42 -8.08 -1.19
C PRO A 54 2.61 -8.12 -2.71
N GLU A 55 1.88 -7.27 -3.42
CA GLU A 55 1.96 -7.12 -4.86
C GLU A 55 2.99 -6.05 -5.19
N PRO A 56 4.15 -6.43 -5.77
CA PRO A 56 5.13 -5.45 -6.20
C PRO A 56 4.68 -4.81 -7.52
N GLU A 57 4.73 -3.47 -7.58
CA GLU A 57 4.31 -2.71 -8.75
C GLU A 57 5.43 -1.80 -9.25
N TYR A 58 5.43 -0.53 -8.85
CA TYR A 58 6.40 0.43 -9.33
C TYR A 58 7.80 0.21 -8.73
N ILE A 59 8.84 0.44 -9.54
CA ILE A 59 10.23 0.31 -9.11
C ILE A 59 10.99 1.59 -9.45
N ALA A 60 11.66 2.18 -8.45
CA ALA A 60 12.61 3.26 -8.61
C ALA A 60 14.01 2.80 -8.20
N VAL A 61 15.03 3.19 -8.94
CA VAL A 61 16.44 2.85 -8.65
C VAL A 61 17.18 4.10 -8.20
N ASP A 62 18.06 3.97 -7.21
CA ASP A 62 18.90 5.07 -6.77
C ASP A 62 19.89 5.50 -7.87
N LYS A 63 20.40 6.72 -7.77
CA LYS A 63 21.30 7.32 -8.76
C LYS A 63 22.55 6.47 -9.04
N GLU A 64 23.03 5.77 -8.02
CA GLU A 64 24.24 4.95 -8.09
C GLU A 64 23.95 3.52 -8.58
N GLY A 65 22.69 3.12 -8.77
CA GLY A 65 22.32 1.77 -9.18
C GLY A 65 22.61 0.72 -8.12
N ARG A 66 22.58 1.11 -6.83
CA ARG A 66 22.86 0.19 -5.71
C ARG A 66 21.61 -0.41 -5.11
N TYR A 67 20.54 0.36 -5.10
CA TYR A 67 19.27 -0.01 -4.50
C TYR A 67 18.12 0.23 -5.46
N ALA A 68 17.21 -0.73 -5.49
CA ALA A 68 15.88 -0.56 -6.06
C ALA A 68 14.86 -0.49 -4.91
N TYR A 69 13.94 0.45 -5.04
CA TYR A 69 12.81 0.65 -4.15
C TYR A 69 11.56 0.17 -4.85
N VAL A 70 10.91 -0.82 -4.28
CA VAL A 70 9.78 -1.50 -4.88
C VAL A 70 8.51 -1.11 -4.12
N GLY A 71 7.58 -0.48 -4.81
CA GLY A 71 6.25 -0.17 -4.28
C GLY A 71 5.46 -1.45 -4.05
N LEU A 72 4.83 -1.53 -2.88
CA LEU A 72 3.90 -2.56 -2.48
C LEU A 72 2.58 -1.84 -2.19
N GLN A 73 1.86 -1.46 -3.26
CA GLN A 73 0.76 -0.49 -3.18
C GLN A 73 -0.29 -0.91 -2.17
N GLU A 74 -0.98 -2.01 -2.39
CA GLU A 74 -2.08 -2.45 -1.53
C GLU A 74 -1.60 -2.85 -0.13
N ALA A 75 -0.35 -3.34 -0.04
CA ALA A 75 0.28 -3.62 1.25
C ALA A 75 0.78 -2.37 1.98
N ASN A 76 0.65 -1.18 1.36
CA ASN A 76 1.03 0.12 1.90
C ASN A 76 2.47 0.16 2.40
N GLY A 77 3.41 -0.28 1.56
CA GLY A 77 4.81 -0.41 1.92
C GLY A 77 5.79 -0.19 0.77
N ILE A 78 7.07 -0.14 1.13
CA ILE A 78 8.20 -0.09 0.19
C ILE A 78 9.21 -1.16 0.56
N ALA A 79 9.55 -2.04 -0.37
CA ALA A 79 10.63 -3.00 -0.21
C ALA A 79 11.94 -2.44 -0.78
N VAL A 80 13.03 -2.64 -0.06
CA VAL A 80 14.38 -2.22 -0.45
C VAL A 80 15.16 -3.42 -0.94
N LEU A 81 15.50 -3.42 -2.22
CA LEU A 81 16.29 -4.44 -2.90
C LEU A 81 17.72 -3.95 -3.12
N ASN A 82 18.70 -4.66 -2.57
CA ASN A 82 20.11 -4.41 -2.82
C ASN A 82 20.50 -5.06 -4.15
N LEU A 83 20.81 -4.24 -5.16
CA LEU A 83 21.16 -4.68 -6.51
C LEU A 83 22.59 -5.26 -6.63
N LYS A 84 23.43 -5.07 -5.60
CA LYS A 84 24.76 -5.67 -5.57
C LYS A 84 24.72 -7.13 -5.10
N THR A 85 23.81 -7.42 -4.18
CA THR A 85 23.65 -8.76 -3.59
C THR A 85 22.46 -9.52 -4.17
N ASP A 86 21.63 -8.85 -4.96
CA ASP A 86 20.34 -9.35 -5.47
C ASP A 86 19.49 -9.94 -4.34
N SER A 87 19.29 -9.17 -3.29
CA SER A 87 18.51 -9.61 -2.15
C SER A 87 17.74 -8.45 -1.52
N PHE A 88 16.54 -8.72 -1.03
CA PHE A 88 15.80 -7.75 -0.24
C PHE A 88 16.45 -7.58 1.13
N GLU A 89 16.64 -6.32 1.56
CA GLU A 89 17.22 -6.00 2.87
C GLU A 89 16.13 -5.71 3.90
N LYS A 90 15.11 -4.96 3.50
CA LYS A 90 14.09 -4.50 4.44
C LYS A 90 12.84 -4.05 3.72
N ILE A 91 11.72 -4.10 4.44
CA ILE A 91 10.45 -3.50 4.06
C ILE A 91 10.10 -2.39 5.06
N TYR A 92 9.57 -1.29 4.55
CA TYR A 92 9.06 -0.18 5.33
C TYR A 92 7.56 -0.04 5.10
N SER A 93 6.77 -0.13 6.17
CA SER A 93 5.38 0.32 6.13
C SER A 93 5.33 1.84 6.02
N LEU A 94 4.38 2.36 5.25
CA LEU A 94 4.19 3.79 5.09
C LEU A 94 3.36 4.43 6.23
N GLY A 95 2.80 3.61 7.10
CA GLY A 95 1.94 4.10 8.18
C GLY A 95 0.60 4.60 7.66
N LEU A 96 -0.06 5.46 8.44
CA LEU A 96 -1.42 5.92 8.20
C LEU A 96 -1.50 7.44 8.29
N LYS A 97 -2.30 8.07 7.43
CA LYS A 97 -2.70 9.47 7.55
C LYS A 97 -3.91 9.58 8.47
N ASP A 98 -3.79 10.33 9.54
CA ASP A 98 -4.88 10.55 10.49
C ASP A 98 -5.70 11.77 10.08
N PHE A 99 -6.94 11.56 9.64
CA PHE A 99 -7.85 12.61 9.19
C PHE A 99 -8.58 13.31 10.34
N SER A 100 -8.38 12.88 11.60
CA SER A 100 -8.89 13.61 12.77
C SER A 100 -8.05 14.83 13.12
N LEU A 101 -6.84 14.94 12.58
CA LEU A 101 -5.91 16.02 12.88
C LEU A 101 -6.16 17.26 12.01
N THR A 102 -6.02 18.42 12.62
CA THR A 102 -6.07 19.72 11.91
C THR A 102 -5.05 19.77 10.77
N GLY A 103 -5.50 20.16 9.58
CA GLY A 103 -4.70 20.18 8.37
C GLY A 103 -4.80 18.90 7.54
N ASN A 104 -5.50 17.88 8.05
CA ASN A 104 -5.77 16.63 7.36
C ASN A 104 -7.27 16.42 7.09
N GLU A 105 -8.07 17.46 7.15
CA GLU A 105 -9.52 17.37 6.95
C GLU A 105 -9.86 16.74 5.60
N ILE A 106 -10.92 15.96 5.58
CA ILE A 106 -11.50 15.35 4.38
C ILE A 106 -12.98 15.70 4.25
N ASP A 107 -13.51 15.54 3.06
CA ASP A 107 -14.93 15.47 2.80
C ASP A 107 -15.35 13.99 2.76
N PRO A 108 -15.90 13.43 3.82
CA PRO A 108 -16.18 12.00 3.90
C PRO A 108 -17.52 11.60 3.27
N HIS A 109 -18.23 12.52 2.64
CA HIS A 109 -19.56 12.27 2.09
C HIS A 109 -19.66 12.59 0.60
N ASP A 110 -20.22 11.67 -0.16
CA ASP A 110 -20.58 11.90 -1.56
C ASP A 110 -21.85 12.76 -1.68
N GLN A 111 -22.79 12.62 -0.72
CA GLN A 111 -24.09 13.32 -0.70
C GLN A 111 -24.57 13.47 0.74
N GLU A 112 -24.68 14.72 1.23
CA GLU A 112 -25.07 15.02 2.60
C GLU A 112 -26.57 14.86 2.87
N ASN A 113 -27.42 14.99 1.86
CA ASN A 113 -28.87 15.11 2.02
C ASN A 113 -29.68 14.09 1.20
N GLY A 114 -29.06 12.97 0.81
CA GLY A 114 -29.74 11.92 0.06
C GLY A 114 -29.75 12.13 -1.46
N SER A 115 -30.33 11.19 -2.18
CA SER A 115 -30.30 11.21 -3.65
C SER A 115 -31.07 12.39 -4.21
N GLY A 116 -30.44 13.12 -5.15
CA GLY A 116 -31.04 14.25 -5.85
C GLY A 116 -30.72 15.63 -5.25
N VAL A 117 -30.00 15.68 -4.12
CA VAL A 117 -29.46 16.95 -3.61
C VAL A 117 -28.02 17.08 -4.09
N PRO A 118 -27.62 18.20 -4.70
CA PRO A 118 -26.22 18.41 -5.06
C PRO A 118 -25.32 18.29 -3.84
N GLY A 119 -24.27 17.46 -3.94
CA GLY A 119 -23.23 17.41 -2.94
C GLY A 119 -22.53 18.76 -2.77
N ARG A 120 -21.97 19.01 -1.62
CA ARG A 120 -21.15 20.20 -1.33
C ARG A 120 -19.80 19.75 -0.79
N ILE A 121 -18.77 20.53 -1.05
CA ILE A 121 -17.47 20.30 -0.47
C ILE A 121 -17.48 20.79 0.98
N GLU A 122 -17.39 19.86 1.93
CA GLU A 122 -17.35 20.15 3.36
C GLU A 122 -16.17 19.45 4.05
N LEU A 123 -14.99 20.07 3.97
CA LEU A 123 -13.80 19.56 4.64
C LEU A 123 -13.98 19.65 6.17
N ARG A 124 -13.82 18.53 6.83
CA ARG A 124 -13.92 18.43 8.29
C ARG A 124 -13.01 17.33 8.86
N PRO A 125 -12.60 17.42 10.13
CA PRO A 125 -11.96 16.31 10.81
C PRO A 125 -12.87 15.08 10.82
N ALA A 126 -12.32 13.93 10.47
CA ALA A 126 -13.02 12.66 10.48
C ALA A 126 -12.21 11.64 11.30
N ALA A 127 -12.88 10.87 12.17
CA ALA A 127 -12.25 9.84 12.99
C ALA A 127 -11.94 8.59 12.16
N VAL A 128 -11.18 8.77 11.08
CA VAL A 128 -10.73 7.71 10.18
C VAL A 128 -9.25 7.91 9.84
N LYS A 129 -8.59 6.85 9.48
CA LYS A 129 -7.20 6.86 9.01
C LYS A 129 -7.15 6.36 7.57
N GLY A 130 -6.33 7.00 6.73
CA GLY A 130 -6.13 6.63 5.34
C GLY A 130 -4.80 5.95 5.13
N LEU A 131 -4.79 4.94 4.26
CA LEU A 131 -3.57 4.36 3.71
C LEU A 131 -3.02 5.29 2.63
N TYR A 132 -1.71 5.31 2.46
CA TYR A 132 -1.07 6.08 1.38
C TYR A 132 -1.17 5.37 0.04
N GLN A 133 -0.88 4.08 0.00
CA GLN A 133 -0.98 3.20 -1.17
C GLN A 133 -0.48 3.88 -2.46
N PRO A 134 0.84 4.12 -2.54
CA PRO A 134 1.39 4.86 -3.66
C PRO A 134 1.39 4.02 -4.94
N ASP A 135 0.76 4.53 -6.01
CA ASP A 135 0.83 3.95 -7.34
C ASP A 135 2.23 4.11 -7.93
N THR A 136 2.76 5.32 -7.93
CA THR A 136 4.00 5.66 -8.61
C THR A 136 5.05 6.14 -7.62
N ILE A 137 6.30 5.71 -7.80
CA ILE A 137 7.44 6.17 -7.02
C ILE A 137 8.60 6.62 -7.90
N ALA A 138 9.35 7.62 -7.45
CA ALA A 138 10.59 8.03 -8.06
C ALA A 138 11.66 8.28 -6.99
N ALA A 139 12.92 7.98 -7.31
CA ALA A 139 14.04 8.23 -6.43
C ALA A 139 14.84 9.43 -6.89
N TYR A 140 15.26 10.30 -5.96
CA TYR A 140 16.19 11.37 -6.23
C TYR A 140 17.21 11.53 -5.11
N SER A 141 18.36 12.10 -5.43
CA SER A 141 19.42 12.34 -4.45
C SER A 141 19.57 13.81 -4.16
N HIS A 142 19.67 14.17 -2.89
CA HIS A 142 20.00 15.51 -2.43
C HIS A 142 20.90 15.44 -1.20
N ARG A 143 22.06 16.16 -1.22
CA ARG A 143 23.04 16.22 -0.13
C ARG A 143 23.40 14.82 0.40
N ASP A 144 23.81 13.92 -0.49
CA ASP A 144 24.24 12.54 -0.22
C ASP A 144 23.17 11.65 0.45
N ARG A 145 21.90 12.04 0.33
CA ARG A 145 20.76 11.25 0.77
C ARG A 145 19.87 10.90 -0.40
N THR A 146 19.35 9.70 -0.41
CA THR A 146 18.31 9.28 -1.34
C THR A 146 16.94 9.54 -0.72
N TYR A 147 16.08 10.14 -1.50
CA TYR A 147 14.67 10.39 -1.17
C TYR A 147 13.77 9.68 -2.16
N LEU A 148 12.63 9.25 -1.69
CA LEU A 148 11.55 8.79 -2.55
C LEU A 148 10.44 9.85 -2.57
N VAL A 149 9.91 10.12 -3.74
CA VAL A 149 8.68 10.87 -3.93
C VAL A 149 7.65 9.92 -4.52
N MET A 150 6.43 9.97 -3.99
CA MET A 150 5.37 9.03 -4.30
C MET A 150 4.08 9.78 -4.58
N ALA A 151 3.31 9.27 -5.56
CA ALA A 151 1.93 9.68 -5.77
C ALA A 151 1.02 8.70 -5.01
N ASN A 152 0.40 9.18 -3.93
CA ASN A 152 -0.48 8.36 -3.11
C ASN A 152 -1.87 8.35 -3.71
N GLU A 153 -2.35 7.18 -4.07
CA GLU A 153 -3.66 7.00 -4.70
C GLU A 153 -4.72 6.59 -3.68
N GLY A 154 -4.36 5.77 -2.69
CA GLY A 154 -5.30 5.26 -1.70
C GLY A 154 -6.23 4.21 -2.28
N ASP A 155 -5.76 3.46 -3.25
CA ASP A 155 -6.55 2.43 -3.92
C ASP A 155 -6.74 1.18 -3.05
N SER A 156 -7.72 0.39 -3.41
CA SER A 156 -8.01 -0.90 -2.79
C SER A 156 -7.88 -2.02 -3.81
N ARG A 157 -7.67 -3.25 -3.35
CA ARG A 157 -7.80 -4.39 -4.23
C ARG A 157 -9.23 -4.50 -4.76
N GLU A 158 -9.38 -4.85 -6.02
CA GLU A 158 -10.68 -5.08 -6.68
C GLU A 158 -11.38 -6.33 -6.12
N ASP A 159 -11.61 -6.34 -4.82
CA ASP A 159 -12.27 -7.43 -4.15
C ASP A 159 -13.21 -6.85 -3.07
N SER A 160 -14.41 -7.35 -3.05
CA SER A 160 -15.47 -6.90 -2.13
C SER A 160 -15.11 -7.02 -0.63
N ALA A 161 -14.00 -7.64 -0.27
CA ALA A 161 -13.51 -7.73 1.08
C ALA A 161 -12.57 -6.57 1.45
N ASP A 162 -11.96 -5.93 0.48
CA ASP A 162 -11.07 -4.78 0.69
C ASP A 162 -11.83 -3.45 0.62
N GLU A 163 -12.86 -3.37 -0.20
CA GLU A 163 -13.73 -2.21 -0.29
C GLU A 163 -14.73 -2.16 0.86
N ARG A 164 -14.59 -1.20 1.76
CA ARG A 164 -15.54 -0.96 2.85
C ARG A 164 -16.07 0.45 2.78
N ARG A 165 -17.38 0.57 2.62
CA ARG A 165 -18.10 1.84 2.74
C ARG A 165 -18.77 1.91 4.11
N GLY A 166 -18.56 3.01 4.84
CA GLY A 166 -19.34 3.31 6.03
C GLY A 166 -20.78 3.60 5.65
N SER A 167 -21.76 2.99 6.32
CA SER A 167 -23.16 3.39 6.18
C SER A 167 -23.42 4.64 7.02
N ALA A 168 -24.20 5.59 6.48
CA ALA A 168 -24.69 6.74 7.26
C ALA A 168 -25.43 6.21 8.49
N GLY A 169 -24.96 6.55 9.70
CA GLY A 169 -25.55 6.14 10.97
C GLY A 169 -24.82 5.02 11.72
N SER A 170 -23.91 4.30 11.12
CA SER A 170 -22.93 3.52 11.88
C SER A 170 -21.80 4.49 12.27
N GLY A 171 -21.70 4.81 13.55
CA GLY A 171 -20.59 5.61 14.04
C GLY A 171 -19.27 5.02 13.52
N ALA A 172 -18.42 5.89 13.00
CA ALA A 172 -17.10 5.61 12.44
C ALA A 172 -16.99 4.21 11.83
N ALA A 173 -17.13 4.10 10.54
CA ALA A 173 -16.72 2.87 9.87
C ALA A 173 -15.25 2.64 10.23
N GLU A 174 -14.97 1.55 10.88
CA GLU A 174 -13.63 1.08 11.17
C GLU A 174 -13.00 0.71 9.82
N LEU A 175 -12.38 1.71 9.17
CA LEU A 175 -11.76 1.54 7.87
C LEU A 175 -10.41 0.85 7.97
N VAL A 176 -9.84 0.79 9.18
CA VAL A 176 -8.62 0.03 9.48
C VAL A 176 -8.74 -0.51 10.91
N PRO A 177 -8.67 -1.81 11.15
CA PRO A 177 -8.46 -2.33 12.50
C PRO A 177 -7.09 -1.84 13.01
N GLU A 178 -7.05 -1.41 14.26
CA GLU A 178 -5.80 -1.11 14.94
C GLU A 178 -4.87 -2.32 15.01
#